data_294f49534526ae63c00e090e93a6c4b8
#
_entry.id   294f49534526ae63c00e090e93a6c4b8
#
_cell.length_a   1.000
_cell.length_b   1.000
_cell.length_c   1.000
_cell.angle_alpha   90.00
_cell.angle_beta   90.00
_cell.angle_gamma   90.00
#
_symmetry.space_group_name_H-M   'P 1'
#
loop_
_entity.id
_entity.type
_entity.pdbx_description
1 polymer ?
#
loop_
_entity_poly.entity_id
_entity_poly.type
_entity_poly.pdbx_seq_one_letter_code
_entity_poly.pdbx_strand_id
1 'polypeptide(L)'
;MLRNQIVVKRGSKGEAEKPFWISYADLMTALMVLFLVAMSVAMLAVTNSIKQIEQKNDELQHTADALRVLQKTPIELEIERQKAERDRDIDKLLDEVAGAAGRYQGIKVDKGQNVIDFGDRAHFDKGKHTLTSEQARLLRAFVPEVLAIARDDLGRKWLKQVVVEGFASPEGDYLYNLNLSLQRSQRVLCVLLASPFPDEHAMSQGELEQIRDLFLVGGYSFNSAKFNAITASYDESRRVELRLEFLGIGESRPSTGAAPRGSFGQCALGG
;
A
#
# COMPACT_ATOMS: atom_id res chain seq x y z
N MET A 1 16.27 -101.77 -77.18
CA MET A 1 15.44 -100.61 -77.01
C MET A 1 15.21 -100.44 -75.52
N LEU A 2 16.01 -99.65 -74.83
CA LEU A 2 15.86 -99.39 -73.38
C LEU A 2 15.73 -97.90 -73.16
N ARG A 3 14.60 -97.52 -72.62
CA ARG A 3 14.20 -96.16 -72.35
C ARG A 3 14.58 -95.76 -70.93
N ASN A 4 15.60 -94.89 -70.80
CA ASN A 4 15.96 -94.35 -69.49
C ASN A 4 14.95 -93.37 -68.99
N GLN A 5 14.35 -93.64 -67.83
CA GLN A 5 13.59 -92.63 -67.11
C GLN A 5 14.51 -91.87 -66.11
N ILE A 6 14.53 -90.64 -66.30
CA ILE A 6 15.19 -89.71 -65.39
C ILE A 6 14.23 -89.35 -64.22
N VAL A 7 14.59 -89.78 -63.01
CA VAL A 7 13.89 -89.39 -61.78
C VAL A 7 14.39 -88.02 -61.30
N VAL A 8 13.51 -87.06 -61.43
CA VAL A 8 13.77 -85.70 -60.83
C VAL A 8 13.48 -85.74 -59.35
N LYS A 9 14.50 -85.60 -58.51
CA LYS A 9 14.40 -85.46 -57.06
C LYS A 9 13.91 -84.04 -56.75
N ARG A 10 12.66 -83.89 -56.22
CA ARG A 10 12.18 -82.64 -55.67
C ARG A 10 12.97 -82.27 -54.43
N GLY A 11 13.70 -81.19 -54.48
CA GLY A 11 14.34 -80.61 -53.33
C GLY A 11 13.35 -80.15 -52.26
N SER A 12 13.59 -80.52 -51.03
CA SER A 12 12.86 -80.00 -49.86
C SER A 12 13.01 -78.51 -49.76
N LYS A 13 11.90 -77.81 -49.63
CA LYS A 13 11.90 -76.40 -49.26
C LYS A 13 12.52 -76.27 -47.88
N GLY A 14 13.70 -75.65 -47.81
CA GLY A 14 14.29 -75.23 -46.57
C GLY A 14 13.33 -74.25 -45.87
N GLU A 15 12.92 -74.54 -44.64
CA GLU A 15 12.36 -73.57 -43.75
C GLU A 15 13.35 -72.44 -43.62
N ALA A 16 12.91 -71.25 -44.04
CA ALA A 16 13.70 -70.05 -43.81
C ALA A 16 13.77 -69.82 -42.32
N GLU A 17 14.94 -69.99 -41.73
CA GLU A 17 15.29 -69.61 -40.36
C GLU A 17 14.89 -68.14 -40.21
N LYS A 18 13.87 -67.85 -39.39
CA LYS A 18 13.51 -66.47 -39.02
C LYS A 18 14.70 -65.85 -38.33
N PRO A 19 15.19 -64.69 -38.79
CA PRO A 19 16.42 -64.14 -38.26
C PRO A 19 16.24 -63.86 -36.74
N PHE A 20 17.16 -64.35 -35.93
CA PHE A 20 17.21 -64.30 -34.46
C PHE A 20 16.96 -62.86 -33.92
N TRP A 21 17.40 -61.83 -34.65
CA TRP A 21 17.18 -60.42 -34.24
C TRP A 21 15.72 -59.95 -34.27
N ILE A 22 14.82 -60.58 -35.05
CA ILE A 22 13.37 -60.27 -35.05
C ILE A 22 12.75 -60.70 -33.72
N SER A 23 13.13 -61.87 -33.20
CA SER A 23 12.67 -62.36 -31.90
C SER A 23 13.18 -61.51 -30.74
N TYR A 24 14.44 -61.01 -30.88
CA TYR A 24 15.05 -60.12 -29.88
C TYR A 24 14.36 -58.73 -29.87
N ALA A 25 14.04 -58.17 -31.05
CA ALA A 25 13.34 -56.89 -31.15
C ALA A 25 11.92 -56.97 -30.56
N ASP A 26 11.21 -58.07 -30.76
CA ASP A 26 9.88 -58.29 -30.20
C ASP A 26 9.90 -58.40 -28.66
N LEU A 27 10.91 -59.10 -28.12
CA LEU A 27 11.12 -59.23 -26.68
C LEU A 27 11.47 -57.87 -26.04
N MET A 28 12.30 -57.05 -26.72
CA MET A 28 12.65 -55.72 -26.26
C MET A 28 11.47 -54.73 -26.30
N THR A 29 10.64 -54.79 -27.34
CA THR A 29 9.43 -53.94 -27.42
C THR A 29 8.39 -54.35 -26.39
N ALA A 30 8.18 -55.65 -26.13
CA ALA A 30 7.32 -56.13 -25.08
C ALA A 30 7.79 -55.66 -23.68
N LEU A 31 9.09 -55.72 -23.41
CA LEU A 31 9.70 -55.28 -22.15
C LEU A 31 9.57 -53.74 -21.97
N MET A 32 9.74 -53.01 -23.05
CA MET A 32 9.57 -51.55 -23.05
C MET A 32 8.13 -51.12 -22.76
N VAL A 33 7.12 -51.79 -23.38
CA VAL A 33 5.72 -51.56 -23.12
C VAL A 33 5.36 -51.87 -21.68
N LEU A 34 5.86 -52.98 -21.15
CA LEU A 34 5.59 -53.39 -19.78
C LEU A 34 6.20 -52.36 -18.78
N PHE A 35 7.40 -51.85 -19.07
CA PHE A 35 8.03 -50.82 -18.29
C PHE A 35 7.22 -49.48 -18.33
N LEU A 36 6.72 -49.06 -19.51
CA LEU A 36 5.90 -47.89 -19.65
C LEU A 36 4.56 -48.00 -18.88
N VAL A 37 3.93 -49.18 -18.90
CA VAL A 37 2.73 -49.41 -18.12
C VAL A 37 3.02 -49.37 -16.62
N ALA A 38 4.09 -50.01 -16.18
CA ALA A 38 4.50 -49.95 -14.76
C ALA A 38 4.79 -48.54 -14.30
N MET A 39 5.54 -47.73 -15.10
CA MET A 39 5.79 -46.29 -14.83
C MET A 39 4.49 -45.51 -14.76
N SER A 40 3.56 -45.73 -15.66
CA SER A 40 2.27 -45.01 -15.67
C SER A 40 1.45 -45.29 -14.41
N VAL A 41 1.40 -46.56 -13.99
CA VAL A 41 0.71 -46.95 -12.74
C VAL A 41 1.41 -46.32 -11.51
N ALA A 42 2.73 -46.38 -11.47
CA ALA A 42 3.50 -45.76 -10.40
C ALA A 42 3.26 -44.23 -10.32
N MET A 43 3.25 -43.56 -11.47
CA MET A 43 2.98 -42.12 -11.55
C MET A 43 1.56 -41.77 -11.08
N LEU A 44 0.55 -42.56 -11.43
CA LEU A 44 -0.82 -42.40 -10.95
C LEU A 44 -0.90 -42.58 -9.42
N ALA A 45 -0.22 -43.60 -8.88
CA ALA A 45 -0.18 -43.83 -7.44
C ALA A 45 0.46 -42.66 -6.69
N VAL A 46 1.58 -42.13 -7.21
CA VAL A 46 2.25 -40.93 -6.64
C VAL A 46 1.33 -39.71 -6.70
N THR A 47 0.70 -39.45 -7.84
CA THR A 47 -0.21 -38.31 -8.01
C THR A 47 -1.40 -38.38 -7.04
N ASN A 48 -1.96 -39.56 -6.84
CA ASN A 48 -3.05 -39.74 -5.87
C ASN A 48 -2.57 -39.55 -4.42
N SER A 49 -1.35 -39.99 -4.10
CA SER A 49 -0.75 -39.78 -2.78
C SER A 49 -0.49 -38.31 -2.52
N ILE A 50 0.00 -37.54 -3.51
CA ILE A 50 0.21 -36.09 -3.41
C ILE A 50 -1.12 -35.40 -3.14
N LYS A 51 -2.19 -35.70 -3.87
CA LYS A 51 -3.52 -35.12 -3.63
C LYS A 51 -4.05 -35.42 -2.24
N GLN A 52 -3.84 -36.64 -1.72
CA GLN A 52 -4.25 -36.97 -0.36
C GLN A 52 -3.44 -36.20 0.70
N ILE A 53 -2.15 -36.00 0.47
CA ILE A 53 -1.30 -35.21 1.38
C ILE A 53 -1.73 -33.74 1.35
N GLU A 54 -2.03 -33.19 0.18
CA GLU A 54 -2.51 -31.82 0.00
C GLU A 54 -3.83 -31.59 0.75
N GLN A 55 -4.82 -32.48 0.55
CA GLN A 55 -6.09 -32.42 1.29
C GLN A 55 -5.91 -32.52 2.81
N LYS A 56 -5.06 -33.45 3.28
CA LYS A 56 -4.78 -33.56 4.72
C LYS A 56 -4.04 -32.34 5.28
N ASN A 57 -3.20 -31.69 4.47
CA ASN A 57 -2.49 -30.48 4.86
C ASN A 57 -3.48 -29.31 5.01
N ASP A 58 -4.44 -29.21 4.09
CA ASP A 58 -5.50 -28.19 4.17
C ASP A 58 -6.40 -28.42 5.40
N GLU A 59 -6.81 -29.67 5.66
CA GLU A 59 -7.58 -30.00 6.89
C GLU A 59 -6.79 -29.70 8.15
N LEU A 60 -5.49 -30.01 8.18
CA LEU A 60 -4.61 -29.72 9.31
C LEU A 60 -4.43 -28.21 9.51
N GLN A 61 -4.33 -27.44 8.44
CA GLN A 61 -4.27 -25.97 8.54
C GLN A 61 -5.58 -25.40 9.09
N HIS A 62 -6.74 -25.83 8.58
CA HIS A 62 -8.03 -25.41 9.10
C HIS A 62 -8.25 -25.78 10.58
N THR A 63 -7.83 -26.99 10.97
CA THR A 63 -7.94 -27.39 12.38
C THR A 63 -6.95 -26.66 13.28
N ALA A 64 -5.72 -26.39 12.78
CA ALA A 64 -4.74 -25.61 13.51
C ALA A 64 -5.19 -24.16 13.71
N ASP A 65 -5.79 -23.55 12.68
CA ASP A 65 -6.34 -22.20 12.75
C ASP A 65 -7.54 -22.14 13.72
N ALA A 66 -8.43 -23.14 13.67
CA ALA A 66 -9.55 -23.24 14.61
C ALA A 66 -9.06 -23.42 16.07
N LEU A 67 -8.05 -24.25 16.31
CA LEU A 67 -7.42 -24.42 17.62
C LEU A 67 -6.72 -23.16 18.08
N ARG A 68 -6.07 -22.42 17.17
CA ARG A 68 -5.41 -21.14 17.48
C ARG A 68 -6.41 -20.07 17.93
N VAL A 69 -7.60 -20.04 17.31
CA VAL A 69 -8.70 -19.16 17.72
C VAL A 69 -9.21 -19.55 19.10
N LEU A 70 -9.35 -20.84 19.41
CA LEU A 70 -9.80 -21.35 20.71
C LEU A 70 -8.75 -21.18 21.82
N GLN A 71 -7.47 -21.07 21.46
CA GLN A 71 -6.36 -20.88 22.41
C GLN A 71 -6.06 -19.41 22.70
N LYS A 72 -6.70 -18.45 21.97
CA LYS A 72 -6.53 -17.03 22.29
C LYS A 72 -6.97 -16.76 23.72
N THR A 73 -6.07 -16.14 24.45
CA THR A 73 -6.40 -15.70 25.81
C THR A 73 -7.50 -14.64 25.76
N PRO A 74 -8.33 -14.50 26.81
CA PRO A 74 -9.33 -13.43 26.89
C PRO A 74 -8.71 -12.03 26.66
N ILE A 75 -7.45 -11.85 27.04
CA ILE A 75 -6.70 -10.61 26.87
C ILE A 75 -6.41 -10.36 25.36
N GLU A 76 -5.97 -11.37 24.62
CA GLU A 76 -5.71 -11.24 23.19
C GLU A 76 -6.98 -10.93 22.39
N LEU A 77 -8.10 -11.56 22.73
CA LEU A 77 -9.40 -11.27 22.12
C LEU A 77 -9.85 -9.83 22.40
N GLU A 78 -9.62 -9.33 23.63
CA GLU A 78 -9.96 -7.96 23.97
C GLU A 78 -9.08 -6.95 23.20
N ILE A 79 -7.79 -7.21 23.07
CA ILE A 79 -6.87 -6.38 22.28
C ILE A 79 -7.29 -6.35 20.79
N GLU A 80 -7.66 -7.50 20.22
CA GLU A 80 -8.14 -7.56 18.83
C GLU A 80 -9.46 -6.78 18.64
N ARG A 81 -10.37 -6.89 19.61
CA ARG A 81 -11.62 -6.13 19.60
C ARG A 81 -11.36 -4.62 19.63
N GLN A 82 -10.47 -4.18 20.50
CA GLN A 82 -10.08 -2.76 20.61
C GLN A 82 -9.41 -2.26 19.35
N LYS A 83 -8.56 -3.07 18.68
CA LYS A 83 -7.97 -2.74 17.38
C LYS A 83 -9.05 -2.58 16.32
N ALA A 84 -9.95 -3.53 16.21
CA ALA A 84 -11.03 -3.50 15.24
C ALA A 84 -12.01 -2.33 15.47
N GLU A 85 -12.25 -1.94 16.74
CA GLU A 85 -13.03 -0.75 17.08
C GLU A 85 -12.30 0.53 16.66
N ARG A 86 -11.02 0.64 17.05
CA ARG A 86 -10.16 1.77 16.65
C ARG A 86 -10.13 1.98 15.15
N ASP A 87 -9.88 0.93 14.39
CA ASP A 87 -9.75 1.02 12.94
C ASP A 87 -11.07 1.45 12.29
N ARG A 88 -12.21 0.93 12.77
CA ARG A 88 -13.54 1.39 12.33
C ARG A 88 -13.82 2.85 12.67
N ASP A 89 -13.40 3.30 13.85
CA ASP A 89 -13.59 4.68 14.28
C ASP A 89 -12.72 5.63 13.45
N ILE A 90 -11.47 5.23 13.13
CA ILE A 90 -10.56 5.98 12.25
C ILE A 90 -11.13 6.05 10.83
N ASP A 91 -11.66 4.95 10.29
CA ASP A 91 -12.30 4.94 8.97
C ASP A 91 -13.46 5.92 8.89
N LYS A 92 -14.32 5.98 9.93
CA LYS A 92 -15.41 6.97 10.00
C LYS A 92 -14.88 8.40 10.03
N LEU A 93 -13.86 8.66 10.84
CA LEU A 93 -13.23 9.98 10.91
C LEU A 93 -12.64 10.38 9.55
N LEU A 94 -11.99 9.45 8.85
CA LEU A 94 -11.49 9.70 7.49
C LEU A 94 -12.61 9.90 6.47
N ASP A 95 -13.78 9.27 6.66
CA ASP A 95 -14.99 9.53 5.86
C ASP A 95 -15.51 10.95 6.08
N GLU A 96 -15.54 11.43 7.31
CA GLU A 96 -15.93 12.81 7.63
C GLU A 96 -14.98 13.83 7.01
N VAL A 97 -13.65 13.57 7.12
CA VAL A 97 -12.63 14.42 6.48
C VAL A 97 -12.79 14.40 4.96
N ALA A 98 -13.04 13.23 4.36
CA ALA A 98 -13.27 13.10 2.91
C ALA A 98 -14.56 13.83 2.49
N GLY A 99 -15.61 13.76 3.29
CA GLY A 99 -16.85 14.51 3.08
C GLY A 99 -16.64 16.03 3.15
N ALA A 100 -15.83 16.50 4.10
CA ALA A 100 -15.43 17.90 4.18
C ALA A 100 -14.60 18.31 2.95
N ALA A 101 -13.60 17.51 2.58
CA ALA A 101 -12.73 17.74 1.42
C ALA A 101 -13.52 17.79 0.10
N GLY A 102 -14.57 16.97 -0.04
CA GLY A 102 -15.44 16.94 -1.23
C GLY A 102 -16.16 18.25 -1.53
N ARG A 103 -16.26 19.17 -0.58
CA ARG A 103 -16.80 20.53 -0.78
C ARG A 103 -15.82 21.47 -1.47
N TYR A 104 -14.54 21.09 -1.53
CA TYR A 104 -13.45 21.90 -2.07
C TYR A 104 -12.86 21.22 -3.30
N GLN A 105 -13.02 21.84 -4.46
CA GLN A 105 -12.50 21.29 -5.70
C GLN A 105 -10.98 21.10 -5.63
N GLY A 106 -10.51 19.92 -5.97
CA GLY A 106 -9.08 19.57 -6.05
C GLY A 106 -8.49 18.99 -4.77
N ILE A 107 -9.20 19.03 -3.63
CA ILE A 107 -8.76 18.37 -2.40
C ILE A 107 -9.17 16.90 -2.44
N LYS A 108 -8.25 16.00 -2.14
CA LYS A 108 -8.45 14.54 -2.08
C LYS A 108 -7.97 13.98 -0.76
N VAL A 109 -8.63 12.95 -0.28
CA VAL A 109 -8.20 12.22 0.92
C VAL A 109 -7.79 10.80 0.54
N ASP A 110 -6.53 10.49 0.77
CA ASP A 110 -6.01 9.12 0.70
C ASP A 110 -6.16 8.47 2.07
N LYS A 111 -7.23 7.66 2.21
CA LYS A 111 -7.51 6.95 3.46
C LYS A 111 -6.46 5.89 3.79
N GLY A 112 -5.83 5.28 2.78
CA GLY A 112 -4.81 4.26 2.98
C GLY A 112 -3.52 4.82 3.59
N GLN A 113 -3.23 6.10 3.30
CA GLN A 113 -2.06 6.81 3.84
C GLN A 113 -2.42 7.85 4.90
N ASN A 114 -3.70 8.07 5.19
CA ASN A 114 -4.23 9.11 6.09
C ASN A 114 -3.78 10.52 5.69
N VAL A 115 -3.78 10.80 4.39
CA VAL A 115 -3.25 12.04 3.82
C VAL A 115 -4.35 12.84 3.12
N ILE A 116 -4.35 14.14 3.35
CA ILE A 116 -5.15 15.12 2.62
C ILE A 116 -4.21 15.77 1.60
N ASP A 117 -4.43 15.50 0.33
CA ASP A 117 -3.69 16.06 -0.81
C ASP A 117 -4.52 17.20 -1.42
N PHE A 118 -3.92 18.36 -1.52
CA PHE A 118 -4.55 19.55 -2.12
C PHE A 118 -4.39 19.61 -3.66
N GLY A 119 -3.69 18.63 -4.24
CA GLY A 119 -3.39 18.58 -5.67
C GLY A 119 -2.74 19.89 -6.15
N ASP A 120 -3.16 20.38 -7.31
CA ASP A 120 -2.64 21.63 -7.90
C ASP A 120 -3.00 22.88 -7.07
N ARG A 121 -3.94 22.77 -6.12
CA ARG A 121 -4.40 23.88 -5.31
C ARG A 121 -3.44 24.29 -4.19
N ALA A 122 -2.44 23.46 -3.86
CA ALA A 122 -1.36 23.81 -2.94
C ALA A 122 0.03 23.48 -3.54
N HIS A 123 0.17 23.84 -4.82
CA HIS A 123 1.38 23.66 -5.61
C HIS A 123 2.29 24.90 -5.48
N PHE A 124 3.61 24.67 -5.44
CA PHE A 124 4.60 25.71 -5.36
C PHE A 124 5.38 25.85 -6.66
N ASP A 125 5.70 27.08 -7.02
CA ASP A 125 6.68 27.37 -8.09
C ASP A 125 8.05 26.73 -7.78
N LYS A 126 8.82 26.52 -8.83
CA LYS A 126 10.18 26.00 -8.72
C LYS A 126 11.04 26.93 -7.85
N GLY A 127 11.68 26.34 -6.84
CA GLY A 127 12.53 27.07 -5.90
C GLY A 127 11.79 28.03 -4.96
N LYS A 128 10.46 28.08 -4.99
CA LYS A 128 9.68 28.97 -4.12
C LYS A 128 8.95 28.21 -3.02
N HIS A 129 8.68 28.93 -1.93
CA HIS A 129 7.90 28.51 -0.77
C HIS A 129 6.72 29.46 -0.48
N THR A 130 6.45 30.40 -1.38
CA THR A 130 5.32 31.34 -1.25
C THR A 130 4.04 30.71 -1.79
N LEU A 131 2.94 30.95 -1.11
CA LEU A 131 1.59 30.60 -1.54
C LEU A 131 0.91 31.82 -2.18
N THR A 132 0.09 31.60 -3.18
CA THR A 132 -0.78 32.62 -3.76
C THR A 132 -1.89 32.98 -2.77
N SER A 133 -2.52 34.14 -2.95
CA SER A 133 -3.67 34.54 -2.13
C SER A 133 -4.84 33.54 -2.22
N GLU A 134 -5.05 32.92 -3.39
CA GLU A 134 -6.08 31.90 -3.58
C GLU A 134 -5.76 30.63 -2.78
N GLN A 135 -4.52 30.17 -2.82
CA GLN A 135 -4.07 29.03 -2.04
C GLN A 135 -4.16 29.30 -0.53
N ALA A 136 -3.81 30.48 -0.09
CA ALA A 136 -3.94 30.90 1.30
C ALA A 136 -5.41 30.89 1.76
N ARG A 137 -6.33 31.43 0.93
CA ARG A 137 -7.77 31.41 1.20
C ARG A 137 -8.32 29.98 1.28
N LEU A 138 -7.91 29.09 0.37
CA LEU A 138 -8.33 27.70 0.40
C LEU A 138 -7.92 27.01 1.71
N LEU A 139 -6.67 27.20 2.15
CA LEU A 139 -6.20 26.63 3.41
C LEU A 139 -6.98 27.15 4.61
N ARG A 140 -7.21 28.49 4.67
CA ARG A 140 -8.00 29.12 5.76
C ARG A 140 -9.48 28.71 5.74
N ALA A 141 -10.05 28.40 4.58
CA ALA A 141 -11.42 27.90 4.48
C ALA A 141 -11.53 26.43 4.88
N PHE A 142 -10.55 25.61 4.50
CA PHE A 142 -10.61 24.17 4.70
C PHE A 142 -10.14 23.73 6.11
N VAL A 143 -9.05 24.33 6.65
CA VAL A 143 -8.49 23.89 7.93
C VAL A 143 -9.48 23.97 9.09
N PRO A 144 -10.37 24.99 9.22
CA PRO A 144 -11.42 25.00 10.25
C PRO A 144 -12.33 23.78 10.24
N GLU A 145 -12.59 23.18 9.07
CA GLU A 145 -13.36 21.93 8.96
C GLU A 145 -12.60 20.76 9.63
N VAL A 146 -11.29 20.66 9.38
CA VAL A 146 -10.42 19.65 10.02
C VAL A 146 -10.38 19.88 11.52
N LEU A 147 -10.32 21.13 11.98
CA LEU A 147 -10.34 21.47 13.41
C LEU A 147 -11.68 21.12 14.06
N ALA A 148 -12.81 21.31 13.35
CA ALA A 148 -14.13 20.91 13.82
C ALA A 148 -14.19 19.40 14.03
N ILE A 149 -13.78 18.60 13.03
CA ILE A 149 -13.69 17.12 13.11
C ILE A 149 -12.75 16.70 14.26
N ALA A 150 -11.63 17.39 14.45
CA ALA A 150 -10.70 17.11 15.55
C ALA A 150 -11.32 17.38 16.95
N ARG A 151 -12.35 18.22 17.04
CA ARG A 151 -13.09 18.51 18.28
C ARG A 151 -14.23 17.55 18.57
N ASP A 152 -14.69 16.78 17.57
CA ASP A 152 -15.73 15.79 17.74
C ASP A 152 -15.25 14.59 18.55
N ASP A 153 -16.17 13.74 18.98
CA ASP A 153 -15.85 12.63 19.89
C ASP A 153 -14.81 11.68 19.32
N LEU A 154 -14.90 11.34 18.03
CA LEU A 154 -13.92 10.48 17.37
C LEU A 154 -12.57 11.18 17.18
N GLY A 155 -12.58 12.44 16.77
CA GLY A 155 -11.39 13.26 16.64
C GLY A 155 -10.66 13.42 17.99
N ARG A 156 -11.41 13.70 19.09
CA ARG A 156 -10.83 13.75 20.42
C ARG A 156 -10.29 12.41 20.90
N LYS A 157 -10.94 11.32 20.54
CA LYS A 157 -10.55 9.96 20.93
C LYS A 157 -9.29 9.47 20.20
N TRP A 158 -9.17 9.75 18.91
CA TRP A 158 -8.18 9.09 18.07
C TRP A 158 -7.18 9.99 17.34
N LEU A 159 -7.54 11.23 16.97
CA LEU A 159 -6.61 12.11 16.24
C LEU A 159 -5.50 12.59 17.19
N LYS A 160 -4.25 12.19 16.91
CA LYS A 160 -3.06 12.58 17.68
C LYS A 160 -2.56 13.96 17.28
N GLN A 161 -2.29 14.14 16.00
CA GLN A 161 -1.75 15.36 15.42
C GLN A 161 -1.96 15.40 13.91
N VAL A 162 -1.78 16.58 13.34
CA VAL A 162 -1.78 16.83 11.90
C VAL A 162 -0.39 17.29 11.48
N VAL A 163 0.29 16.56 10.63
CA VAL A 163 1.61 16.91 10.13
C VAL A 163 1.47 17.58 8.77
N VAL A 164 1.90 18.84 8.68
CA VAL A 164 2.03 19.52 7.39
C VAL A 164 3.33 19.06 6.75
N GLU A 165 3.22 18.22 5.74
CA GLU A 165 4.35 17.64 5.01
C GLU A 165 4.66 18.47 3.76
N GLY A 166 5.89 19.01 3.68
CA GLY A 166 6.36 19.71 2.50
C GLY A 166 7.23 18.81 1.64
N PHE A 167 7.08 18.90 0.33
CA PHE A 167 7.84 18.14 -0.66
C PHE A 167 8.48 19.05 -1.69
N ALA A 168 9.58 18.58 -2.29
CA ALA A 168 10.29 19.25 -3.35
C ALA A 168 10.46 18.32 -4.58
N SER A 169 10.72 18.91 -5.73
CA SER A 169 11.15 18.19 -6.92
C SER A 169 12.64 17.84 -6.83
N PRO A 170 13.13 16.79 -7.52
CA PRO A 170 14.50 16.28 -7.36
C PRO A 170 15.59 17.16 -7.97
N GLU A 171 15.26 18.35 -8.48
CA GLU A 171 16.26 19.25 -8.99
C GLU A 171 17.01 19.97 -7.85
N GLY A 172 18.34 19.87 -7.87
CA GLY A 172 19.23 20.42 -6.85
C GLY A 172 19.62 19.41 -5.77
N ASP A 173 20.35 19.89 -4.78
CA ASP A 173 20.91 19.05 -3.71
C ASP A 173 19.87 18.64 -2.67
N TYR A 174 20.12 17.51 -2.03
CA TYR A 174 19.19 16.97 -1.01
C TYR A 174 18.93 17.96 0.14
N LEU A 175 19.98 18.57 0.70
CA LEU A 175 19.85 19.50 1.83
C LEU A 175 19.16 20.80 1.41
N TYR A 176 19.41 21.29 0.20
CA TYR A 176 18.69 22.43 -0.35
C TYR A 176 17.18 22.12 -0.43
N ASN A 177 16.82 20.97 -1.01
CA ASN A 177 15.43 20.55 -1.14
C ASN A 177 14.78 20.20 0.20
N LEU A 178 15.56 19.70 1.17
CA LEU A 178 15.09 19.49 2.54
C LEU A 178 14.68 20.82 3.19
N ASN A 179 15.54 21.83 3.11
CA ASN A 179 15.26 23.18 3.63
C ASN A 179 14.05 23.80 2.90
N LEU A 180 14.00 23.71 1.56
CA LEU A 180 12.88 24.24 0.76
C LEU A 180 11.55 23.57 1.12
N SER A 181 11.55 22.24 1.29
CA SER A 181 10.35 21.50 1.67
C SER A 181 9.88 21.86 3.08
N LEU A 182 10.80 22.06 4.03
CA LEU A 182 10.46 22.55 5.37
C LEU A 182 9.89 23.99 5.33
N GLN A 183 10.46 24.89 4.52
CA GLN A 183 9.92 26.23 4.34
C GLN A 183 8.50 26.22 3.76
N ARG A 184 8.19 25.28 2.87
CA ARG A 184 6.83 25.10 2.32
C ARG A 184 5.82 24.70 3.38
N SER A 185 6.15 23.72 4.21
CA SER A 185 5.27 23.32 5.32
C SER A 185 5.13 24.42 6.38
N GLN A 186 6.22 25.11 6.71
CA GLN A 186 6.19 26.25 7.62
C GLN A 186 5.33 27.40 7.06
N ARG A 187 5.37 27.66 5.73
CA ARG A 187 4.53 28.68 5.09
C ARG A 187 3.05 28.41 5.29
N VAL A 188 2.61 27.16 5.30
CA VAL A 188 1.21 26.83 5.60
C VAL A 188 0.81 27.32 6.99
N LEU A 189 1.61 27.01 8.03
CA LEU A 189 1.34 27.52 9.37
C LEU A 189 1.38 29.05 9.45
N CYS A 190 2.34 29.69 8.76
CA CYS A 190 2.39 31.14 8.68
C CYS A 190 1.09 31.73 8.12
N VAL A 191 0.54 31.10 7.06
CA VAL A 191 -0.72 31.54 6.45
C VAL A 191 -1.91 31.33 7.39
N LEU A 192 -1.96 30.21 8.08
CA LEU A 192 -3.07 29.90 9.00
C LEU A 192 -3.07 30.80 10.24
N LEU A 193 -1.89 31.15 10.76
CA LEU A 193 -1.73 31.96 11.97
C LEU A 193 -1.66 33.48 11.68
N ALA A 194 -1.56 33.89 10.41
CA ALA A 194 -1.55 35.31 10.02
C ALA A 194 -2.98 35.89 10.06
N SER A 195 -3.03 37.23 10.10
CA SER A 195 -4.30 37.96 9.95
C SER A 195 -4.97 37.60 8.61
N PRO A 196 -6.28 37.40 8.59
CA PRO A 196 -7.03 37.09 7.37
C PRO A 196 -7.04 38.29 6.41
N PHE A 197 -7.38 38.07 5.15
CA PHE A 197 -7.70 39.13 4.22
C PHE A 197 -9.00 39.84 4.65
N PRO A 198 -9.23 41.09 4.22
CA PRO A 198 -10.39 41.90 4.67
C PRO A 198 -11.75 41.25 4.39
N ASP A 199 -11.81 40.36 3.40
CA ASP A 199 -13.02 39.66 2.94
C ASP A 199 -13.13 38.22 3.52
N GLU A 200 -12.22 37.82 4.39
CA GLU A 200 -12.24 36.51 5.00
C GLU A 200 -12.72 36.53 6.45
N HIS A 201 -13.35 35.45 6.86
CA HIS A 201 -13.69 35.25 8.27
C HIS A 201 -12.44 34.94 9.10
N ALA A 202 -12.22 35.72 10.15
CA ALA A 202 -11.11 35.50 11.04
C ALA A 202 -11.33 34.22 11.86
N MET A 203 -10.29 33.41 11.97
CA MET A 203 -10.30 32.29 12.92
C MET A 203 -10.38 32.81 14.35
N SER A 204 -11.15 32.15 15.17
CA SER A 204 -11.23 32.45 16.61
C SER A 204 -9.90 32.14 17.30
N GLN A 205 -9.64 32.80 18.44
CA GLN A 205 -8.46 32.55 19.25
C GLN A 205 -8.35 31.04 19.62
N GLY A 206 -9.47 30.37 19.89
CA GLY A 206 -9.49 28.93 20.17
C GLY A 206 -9.06 28.06 18.99
N GLU A 207 -9.39 28.44 17.76
CA GLU A 207 -8.95 27.73 16.55
C GLU A 207 -7.44 27.95 16.31
N LEU A 208 -6.94 29.15 16.51
CA LEU A 208 -5.51 29.44 16.41
C LEU A 208 -4.70 28.65 17.45
N GLU A 209 -5.18 28.57 18.69
CA GLU A 209 -4.56 27.75 19.74
C GLU A 209 -4.62 26.25 19.38
N GLN A 210 -5.71 25.78 18.83
CA GLN A 210 -5.85 24.39 18.38
C GLN A 210 -4.88 24.07 17.22
N ILE A 211 -4.69 25.01 16.26
CA ILE A 211 -3.67 24.85 15.22
C ILE A 211 -2.28 24.68 15.85
N ARG A 212 -1.90 25.55 16.80
CA ARG A 212 -0.62 25.45 17.49
C ARG A 212 -0.41 24.10 18.19
N ASP A 213 -1.47 23.58 18.81
CA ASP A 213 -1.40 22.39 19.66
C ASP A 213 -1.50 21.09 18.83
N LEU A 214 -2.16 21.15 17.66
CA LEU A 214 -2.44 19.98 16.83
C LEU A 214 -1.52 19.85 15.61
N PHE A 215 -1.02 20.97 15.05
CA PHE A 215 -0.28 20.96 13.79
C PHE A 215 1.22 20.95 14.02
N LEU A 216 1.91 20.05 13.33
CA LEU A 216 3.36 20.00 13.23
C LEU A 216 3.80 20.24 11.79
N VAL A 217 5.06 20.56 11.58
CA VAL A 217 5.64 20.76 10.24
C VAL A 217 6.78 19.78 9.99
N GLY A 218 6.85 19.24 8.79
CA GLY A 218 7.92 18.37 8.34
C GLY A 218 8.36 18.68 6.90
N GLY A 219 9.67 18.60 6.65
CA GLY A 219 10.25 18.71 5.31
C GLY A 219 10.77 17.34 4.88
N TYR A 220 10.41 16.90 3.68
CA TYR A 220 10.71 15.56 3.18
C TYR A 220 11.63 15.57 1.95
N SER A 221 12.15 16.75 1.56
CA SER A 221 12.97 16.88 0.36
C SER A 221 12.24 16.31 -0.87
N PHE A 222 12.90 15.47 -1.66
CA PHE A 222 12.34 14.75 -2.80
C PHE A 222 12.11 13.25 -2.52
N ASN A 223 12.06 12.82 -1.25
CA ASN A 223 11.92 11.40 -0.91
C ASN A 223 10.61 10.75 -1.41
N SER A 224 9.58 11.57 -1.66
CA SER A 224 8.30 11.13 -2.25
C SER A 224 7.99 11.90 -3.53
N ALA A 225 9.01 12.09 -4.39
CA ALA A 225 8.85 12.78 -5.66
C ALA A 225 7.86 12.04 -6.56
N LYS A 226 6.90 12.79 -7.13
CA LYS A 226 5.91 12.28 -8.08
C LYS A 226 6.38 12.65 -9.50
N PHE A 227 6.64 11.64 -10.33
CA PHE A 227 6.97 11.82 -11.74
C PHE A 227 5.71 11.66 -12.59
N ASN A 228 5.36 12.69 -13.34
CA ASN A 228 4.29 12.64 -14.32
C ASN A 228 4.87 12.24 -15.68
N ALA A 229 4.54 11.03 -16.14
CA ALA A 229 5.05 10.49 -17.40
C ALA A 229 4.47 11.19 -18.63
N ILE A 230 3.30 11.85 -18.54
CA ILE A 230 2.65 12.56 -19.64
C ILE A 230 3.38 13.88 -19.90
N THR A 231 3.70 14.63 -18.84
CA THR A 231 4.39 15.92 -18.95
C THR A 231 5.90 15.80 -18.85
N ALA A 232 6.43 14.60 -18.61
CA ALA A 232 7.84 14.31 -18.32
C ALA A 232 8.44 15.25 -17.25
N SER A 233 7.68 15.54 -16.20
CA SER A 233 8.06 16.52 -15.18
C SER A 233 7.82 15.98 -13.75
N TYR A 234 8.50 16.64 -12.78
CA TYR A 234 8.32 16.42 -11.35
C TYR A 234 7.48 17.54 -10.70
N ASP A 235 6.69 18.25 -11.48
CA ASP A 235 5.95 19.42 -11.01
C ASP A 235 5.04 19.07 -9.83
N GLU A 236 4.33 17.95 -9.88
CA GLU A 236 3.48 17.44 -8.81
C GLU A 236 4.22 17.15 -7.48
N SER A 237 5.56 17.11 -7.51
CA SER A 237 6.38 16.96 -6.30
C SER A 237 6.47 18.24 -5.47
N ARG A 238 6.17 19.42 -6.05
CA ARG A 238 6.28 20.72 -5.37
C ARG A 238 4.99 21.08 -4.65
N ARG A 239 4.67 20.32 -3.61
CA ARG A 239 3.38 20.34 -2.92
C ARG A 239 3.53 20.33 -1.39
N VAL A 240 2.42 20.55 -0.73
CA VAL A 240 2.22 20.21 0.68
C VAL A 240 1.03 19.28 0.82
N GLU A 241 1.11 18.43 1.82
CA GLU A 241 0.06 17.50 2.22
C GLU A 241 -0.20 17.63 3.73
N LEU A 242 -1.41 17.30 4.19
CA LEU A 242 -1.69 17.16 5.61
C LEU A 242 -1.83 15.69 5.94
N ARG A 243 -0.91 15.17 6.75
CA ARG A 243 -0.98 13.81 7.26
C ARG A 243 -1.67 13.79 8.60
N LEU A 244 -2.72 12.97 8.71
CA LEU A 244 -3.42 12.73 9.96
C LEU A 244 -2.74 11.58 10.70
N GLU A 245 -2.26 11.82 11.89
CA GLU A 245 -1.70 10.79 12.75
C GLU A 245 -2.68 10.44 13.87
N PHE A 246 -2.81 9.14 14.13
CA PHE A 246 -3.78 8.63 15.10
C PHE A 246 -3.09 7.98 16.29
N LEU A 247 -3.73 8.07 17.46
CA LEU A 247 -3.27 7.42 18.69
C LEU A 247 -3.31 5.90 18.55
N GLY A 248 -2.31 5.23 19.11
CA GLY A 248 -2.33 3.80 19.35
C GLY A 248 -3.24 3.43 20.52
N ILE A 249 -3.54 2.14 20.67
CA ILE A 249 -4.30 1.64 21.82
C ILE A 249 -3.47 1.89 23.09
N GLY A 250 -4.07 2.53 24.08
CA GLY A 250 -3.39 2.91 25.31
C GLY A 250 -2.46 4.11 25.20
N GLU A 251 -2.32 4.71 24.00
CA GLU A 251 -1.58 5.94 23.83
C GLU A 251 -2.45 7.15 24.21
N SER A 252 -1.85 8.12 24.89
CA SER A 252 -2.47 9.41 25.19
C SER A 252 -1.82 10.53 24.37
N ARG A 253 -2.56 11.60 24.09
CA ARG A 253 -1.97 12.78 23.47
C ARG A 253 -0.82 13.30 24.34
N PRO A 254 0.28 13.76 23.69
CA PRO A 254 1.29 14.52 24.40
C PRO A 254 0.61 15.68 25.11
N SER A 255 0.77 15.79 26.43
CA SER A 255 0.32 16.98 27.13
C SER A 255 1.17 18.14 26.62
N THR A 256 0.58 19.07 25.90
CA THR A 256 1.19 20.39 25.75
C THR A 256 1.25 20.95 27.15
N GLY A 257 2.40 20.79 27.81
CA GLY A 257 2.65 21.32 29.15
C GLY A 257 2.25 22.81 29.18
N ALA A 258 2.12 23.38 30.37
CA ALA A 258 1.76 24.79 30.57
C ALA A 258 2.83 25.75 29.96
N ALA A 259 3.10 25.59 28.65
CA ALA A 259 3.90 26.57 27.91
C ALA A 259 3.17 27.91 27.97
N PRO A 260 3.87 29.01 28.23
CA PRO A 260 3.25 30.33 28.25
C PRO A 260 2.47 30.52 26.94
N ARG A 261 1.19 30.82 27.04
CA ARG A 261 0.33 31.14 25.89
C ARG A 261 0.69 32.57 25.45
N GLY A 262 1.81 32.70 24.73
CA GLY A 262 2.27 33.96 24.15
C GLY A 262 1.63 34.23 22.77
N SER A 263 1.96 35.37 22.18
CA SER A 263 1.60 35.67 20.81
C SER A 263 2.18 34.63 19.84
N PHE A 264 1.52 34.36 18.72
CA PHE A 264 2.05 33.43 17.69
C PHE A 264 3.30 33.97 16.99
N GLY A 265 3.67 35.22 17.24
CA GLY A 265 4.84 35.85 16.62
C GLY A 265 4.59 36.23 15.16
N GLN A 266 5.67 36.57 14.47
CA GLN A 266 5.65 36.87 13.04
C GLN A 266 6.26 35.75 12.25
N CYS A 267 5.77 35.54 11.00
CA CYS A 267 6.32 34.54 10.11
C CYS A 267 7.79 34.87 9.76
N ALA A 268 8.71 33.94 10.08
CA ALA A 268 10.14 34.11 9.82
C ALA A 268 10.53 34.08 8.33
N LEU A 269 9.61 33.61 7.45
CA LEU A 269 9.86 33.43 6.01
C LEU A 269 9.67 34.69 5.17
N GLY A 270 9.44 35.84 5.81
CA GLY A 270 9.07 37.06 5.10
C GLY A 270 7.67 37.01 4.47
N GLY A 271 7.15 38.14 4.05
CA GLY A 271 5.86 38.27 3.41
C GLY A 271 5.83 37.74 1.97
#